data_10dc7302e1d6325c99db85e5ba69d436
#
_entry.id   10dc7302e1d6325c99db85e5ba69d436
#
_cell.length_a   1.000
_cell.length_b   1.000
_cell.length_c   1.000
_cell.angle_alpha   90.00
_cell.angle_beta   90.00
_cell.angle_gamma   90.00
#
_symmetry.space_group_name_H-M   'P 1'
#
loop_
_entity.id
_entity.type
_entity.pdbx_description
1 polymer ?
#
loop_
_entity_poly.entity_id
_entity_poly.type
_entity_poly.pdbx_seq_one_letter_code
_entity_poly.pdbx_strand_id
1 'polypeptide(L)'
;MNILVINCGSSSLKFQLIDSESEKLIAKGLCERIAIEGSRLVYTPAGGEKQITEAPMRDHKEAVSLVLKALTDEKTGVVKSLDEIGAVGHRLVHGGEHFSKATLITEEVKKAIQDCCELAPLHNPANLIGIEACEALMPGTPMVGVFDTAFHQTMPEEAYMYAIPYRYYQDYKIRRYGFHGTSHAYVSKRAAAVLGQPVEGLKTIVCHLGNGASVSAVKYGKCIDTSMGLTPLEGLVMGTRSGDIDPAIIEFIAHKEGKSIDEIMNILNKESGVYGLSNGFSSDFRDLEDAYLEGNEDAARALKAFSQRVIKYIGAYVAEMDGADAICFTAGLGENSPIIRDMVCASLSYLCLLYTSPSPRDISGSRMPSSA
;
A
#
# COMPACT_ATOMS: atom_id res chain seq x y z
N MET A 1 -20.04 8.26 15.09
CA MET A 1 -20.15 6.77 15.05
C MET A 1 -18.76 6.17 15.03
N ASN A 2 -18.45 5.19 15.90
CA ASN A 2 -17.15 4.55 15.91
C ASN A 2 -17.05 3.50 14.80
N ILE A 3 -15.98 3.55 14.00
CA ILE A 3 -15.69 2.58 12.94
C ILE A 3 -14.38 1.87 13.27
N LEU A 4 -14.43 0.55 13.35
CA LEU A 4 -13.23 -0.28 13.49
C LEU A 4 -12.67 -0.60 12.09
N VAL A 5 -11.46 -0.13 11.80
CA VAL A 5 -10.76 -0.42 10.55
C VAL A 5 -9.77 -1.55 10.79
N ILE A 6 -9.85 -2.60 9.97
CA ILE A 6 -9.00 -3.80 10.07
C ILE A 6 -8.24 -4.03 8.76
N ASN A 7 -6.98 -4.37 8.89
CA ASN A 7 -6.10 -4.78 7.81
C ASN A 7 -5.38 -6.07 8.23
N CYS A 8 -5.87 -7.20 7.74
CA CYS A 8 -5.28 -8.52 7.95
C CYS A 8 -4.20 -8.81 6.91
N GLY A 9 -2.96 -8.98 7.36
CA GLY A 9 -1.88 -9.57 6.58
C GLY A 9 -1.71 -11.06 6.92
N SER A 10 -0.78 -11.76 6.27
CA SER A 10 -0.56 -13.21 6.48
C SER A 10 -0.20 -13.58 7.93
N SER A 11 0.58 -12.75 8.62
CA SER A 11 1.04 -12.99 9.99
C SER A 11 0.85 -11.78 10.91
N SER A 12 0.02 -10.82 10.51
CA SER A 12 -0.22 -9.60 11.29
C SER A 12 -1.64 -9.07 11.07
N LEU A 13 -2.13 -8.33 12.05
CA LEU A 13 -3.40 -7.59 11.96
C LEU A 13 -3.18 -6.18 12.49
N LYS A 14 -3.35 -5.18 11.63
CA LYS A 14 -3.37 -3.77 12.03
C LYS A 14 -4.81 -3.31 12.19
N PHE A 15 -5.06 -2.48 13.20
CA PHE A 15 -6.37 -1.90 13.39
C PHE A 15 -6.32 -0.45 13.86
N GLN A 16 -7.41 0.25 13.57
CA GLN A 16 -7.68 1.58 14.11
C GLN A 16 -9.18 1.67 14.46
N LEU A 17 -9.50 2.29 15.57
CA LEU A 17 -10.85 2.73 15.89
C LEU A 17 -10.92 4.23 15.67
N ILE A 18 -11.86 4.68 14.84
CA ILE A 18 -11.98 6.06 14.38
C ILE A 18 -13.41 6.55 14.59
N ASP A 19 -13.58 7.77 15.07
CA ASP A 19 -14.87 8.45 15.02
C ASP A 19 -15.11 9.01 13.61
N SER A 20 -16.21 8.59 12.98
CA SER A 20 -16.49 8.91 11.57
C SER A 20 -16.92 10.37 11.33
N GLU A 21 -17.34 11.10 12.36
CA GLU A 21 -17.78 12.49 12.22
C GLU A 21 -16.62 13.46 12.37
N SER A 22 -15.78 13.22 13.38
CA SER A 22 -14.60 14.05 13.64
C SER A 22 -13.33 13.58 12.94
N GLU A 23 -13.35 12.40 12.31
CA GLU A 23 -12.20 11.69 11.73
C GLU A 23 -11.05 11.46 12.73
N LYS A 24 -11.34 11.53 14.04
CA LYS A 24 -10.34 11.38 15.09
C LYS A 24 -10.05 9.93 15.37
N LEU A 25 -8.75 9.63 15.49
CA LEU A 25 -8.28 8.35 15.99
C LEU A 25 -8.64 8.21 17.48
N ILE A 26 -9.34 7.12 17.82
CA ILE A 26 -9.72 6.77 19.20
C ILE A 26 -8.73 5.75 19.76
N ALA A 27 -8.32 4.76 18.97
CA ALA A 27 -7.28 3.80 19.31
C ALA A 27 -6.64 3.22 18.06
N LYS A 28 -5.42 2.71 18.20
CA LYS A 28 -4.74 1.95 17.14
C LYS A 28 -3.93 0.80 17.73
N GLY A 29 -3.63 -0.18 16.92
CA GLY A 29 -2.76 -1.26 17.33
C GLY A 29 -2.36 -2.21 16.21
N LEU A 30 -1.57 -3.18 16.61
CA LEU A 30 -0.96 -4.17 15.73
C LEU A 30 -0.83 -5.48 16.50
N CYS A 31 -1.42 -6.55 15.97
CA CYS A 31 -1.07 -7.91 16.33
C CYS A 31 0.09 -8.37 15.43
N GLU A 32 1.17 -8.83 16.01
CA GLU A 32 2.36 -9.29 15.32
C GLU A 32 2.58 -10.78 15.56
N ARG A 33 3.18 -11.45 14.57
CA ARG A 33 3.58 -12.86 14.66
C ARG A 33 2.39 -13.81 14.90
N ILE A 34 1.24 -13.54 14.26
CA ILE A 34 0.07 -14.42 14.30
C ILE A 34 0.49 -15.79 13.74
N ALA A 35 0.11 -16.89 14.42
CA ALA A 35 0.51 -18.26 14.15
C ALA A 35 2.02 -18.54 14.28
N ILE A 36 2.78 -17.65 14.92
CA ILE A 36 4.22 -17.76 15.14
C ILE A 36 4.50 -17.57 16.64
N GLU A 37 5.54 -18.24 17.17
CA GLU A 37 5.97 -18.08 18.57
C GLU A 37 6.35 -16.62 18.87
N GLY A 38 6.01 -16.14 20.06
CA GLY A 38 6.25 -14.76 20.50
C GLY A 38 5.25 -13.76 19.91
N SER A 39 4.02 -14.18 19.63
CA SER A 39 2.95 -13.31 19.20
C SER A 39 2.57 -12.29 20.29
N ARG A 40 2.26 -11.05 19.87
CA ARG A 40 1.93 -9.95 20.77
C ARG A 40 0.96 -8.96 20.15
N LEU A 41 0.16 -8.34 21.01
CA LEU A 41 -0.65 -7.17 20.67
C LEU A 41 0.07 -5.92 21.15
N VAL A 42 0.24 -4.97 20.25
CA VAL A 42 0.63 -3.60 20.54
C VAL A 42 -0.62 -2.73 20.43
N TYR A 43 -1.03 -2.10 21.53
CA TYR A 43 -2.23 -1.28 21.62
C TYR A 43 -1.89 0.13 22.09
N THR A 44 -2.51 1.14 21.50
CA THR A 44 -2.32 2.55 21.90
C THR A 44 -3.65 3.27 21.81
N PRO A 45 -4.29 3.59 22.97
CA PRO A 45 -5.45 4.48 22.99
C PRO A 45 -5.01 5.92 22.67
N ALA A 46 -5.92 6.72 22.14
CA ALA A 46 -5.63 8.13 21.85
C ALA A 46 -5.29 8.89 23.14
N GLY A 47 -4.16 9.59 23.13
CA GLY A 47 -3.66 10.31 24.29
C GLY A 47 -3.12 9.44 25.44
N GLY A 48 -3.10 8.11 25.26
CA GLY A 48 -2.54 7.15 26.23
C GLY A 48 -1.19 6.58 25.82
N GLU A 49 -0.63 5.78 26.71
CA GLU A 49 0.64 5.12 26.48
C GLU A 49 0.49 3.83 25.66
N LYS A 50 1.55 3.49 24.93
CA LYS A 50 1.66 2.24 24.19
C LYS A 50 1.72 1.05 25.16
N GLN A 51 0.83 0.10 24.99
CA GLN A 51 0.75 -1.14 25.76
C GLN A 51 1.17 -2.31 24.89
N ILE A 52 1.92 -3.25 25.45
CA ILE A 52 2.34 -4.47 24.78
C ILE A 52 1.82 -5.64 25.63
N THR A 53 1.01 -6.51 25.00
CA THR A 53 0.49 -7.72 25.62
C THR A 53 1.02 -8.91 24.83
N GLU A 54 1.88 -9.69 25.45
CA GLU A 54 2.28 -10.99 24.91
C GLU A 54 1.15 -12.00 25.14
N ALA A 55 0.65 -12.56 24.07
CA ALA A 55 -0.41 -13.55 24.11
C ALA A 55 -0.31 -14.46 22.88
N PRO A 56 -0.48 -15.79 23.03
CA PRO A 56 -0.52 -16.68 21.89
C PRO A 56 -1.71 -16.31 21.00
N MET A 57 -1.45 -16.20 19.69
CA MET A 57 -2.45 -16.00 18.66
C MET A 57 -2.25 -17.07 17.59
N ARG A 58 -3.04 -18.15 17.66
CA ARG A 58 -2.95 -19.30 16.75
C ARG A 58 -3.46 -18.99 15.36
N ASP A 59 -4.35 -18.00 15.27
CA ASP A 59 -4.99 -17.55 14.03
C ASP A 59 -5.48 -16.10 14.14
N HIS A 60 -6.03 -15.58 13.04
CA HIS A 60 -6.59 -14.22 12.99
C HIS A 60 -7.85 -14.06 13.86
N LYS A 61 -8.60 -15.13 14.12
CA LYS A 61 -9.78 -15.08 15.01
C LYS A 61 -9.36 -14.77 16.44
N GLU A 62 -8.30 -15.40 16.93
CA GLU A 62 -7.73 -15.10 18.24
C GLU A 62 -7.16 -13.67 18.28
N ALA A 63 -6.51 -13.23 17.20
CA ALA A 63 -6.02 -11.86 17.10
C ALA A 63 -7.16 -10.84 17.15
N VAL A 64 -8.24 -11.01 16.38
CA VAL A 64 -9.43 -10.13 16.45
C VAL A 64 -10.04 -10.16 17.85
N SER A 65 -10.19 -11.33 18.47
CA SER A 65 -10.70 -11.45 19.84
C SER A 65 -9.87 -10.64 20.85
N LEU A 66 -8.54 -10.69 20.72
CA LEU A 66 -7.62 -9.94 21.58
C LEU A 66 -7.75 -8.42 21.36
N VAL A 67 -7.90 -7.98 20.11
CA VAL A 67 -8.16 -6.57 19.78
C VAL A 67 -9.45 -6.09 20.43
N LEU A 68 -10.56 -6.83 20.26
CA LEU A 68 -11.85 -6.45 20.81
C LEU A 68 -11.83 -6.41 22.34
N LYS A 69 -11.12 -7.33 22.99
CA LYS A 69 -10.90 -7.31 24.44
C LYS A 69 -10.11 -6.06 24.87
N ALA A 70 -9.07 -5.68 24.14
CA ALA A 70 -8.29 -4.48 24.46
C ALA A 70 -9.11 -3.21 24.30
N LEU A 71 -9.97 -3.14 23.28
CA LEU A 71 -10.87 -1.99 23.07
C LEU A 71 -11.92 -1.82 24.16
N THR A 72 -12.35 -2.94 24.79
CA THR A 72 -13.39 -2.97 25.84
C THR A 72 -12.85 -3.20 27.25
N ASP A 73 -11.53 -3.17 27.45
CA ASP A 73 -10.91 -3.39 28.77
C ASP A 73 -11.36 -2.32 29.77
N GLU A 74 -11.65 -2.72 31.01
CA GLU A 74 -12.20 -1.81 32.04
C GLU A 74 -11.25 -0.65 32.39
N LYS A 75 -9.93 -0.82 32.23
CA LYS A 75 -8.93 0.19 32.64
C LYS A 75 -8.37 0.99 31.48
N THR A 76 -8.20 0.34 30.34
CA THR A 76 -7.46 0.87 29.19
C THR A 76 -8.27 0.89 27.89
N GLY A 77 -9.47 0.33 27.93
CA GLY A 77 -10.39 0.33 26.80
C GLY A 77 -10.94 1.73 26.50
N VAL A 78 -11.37 1.90 25.28
CA VAL A 78 -11.89 3.17 24.75
C VAL A 78 -13.37 3.12 24.42
N VAL A 79 -14.00 1.97 24.50
CA VAL A 79 -15.45 1.74 24.40
C VAL A 79 -15.94 0.86 25.57
N LYS A 80 -17.18 1.04 25.99
CA LYS A 80 -17.75 0.27 27.10
C LYS A 80 -18.27 -1.10 26.66
N SER A 81 -18.73 -1.18 25.42
CA SER A 81 -19.21 -2.43 24.81
C SER A 81 -18.94 -2.43 23.31
N LEU A 82 -18.99 -3.61 22.68
CA LEU A 82 -18.85 -3.75 21.23
C LEU A 82 -20.00 -3.08 20.45
N ASP A 83 -21.16 -2.85 21.09
CA ASP A 83 -22.30 -2.17 20.46
C ASP A 83 -22.00 -0.69 20.12
N GLU A 84 -20.95 -0.11 20.72
CA GLU A 84 -20.48 1.22 20.35
C GLU A 84 -19.72 1.26 19.04
N ILE A 85 -19.36 0.09 18.47
CA ILE A 85 -18.73 -0.05 17.16
C ILE A 85 -19.85 -0.19 16.12
N GLY A 86 -20.15 0.88 15.41
CA GLY A 86 -21.27 0.93 14.47
C GLY A 86 -21.01 0.27 13.11
N ALA A 87 -19.73 0.05 12.74
CA ALA A 87 -19.35 -0.66 11.52
C ALA A 87 -17.88 -1.13 11.58
N VAL A 88 -17.54 -2.13 10.77
CA VAL A 88 -16.16 -2.57 10.55
C VAL A 88 -15.77 -2.36 9.09
N GLY A 89 -14.68 -1.64 8.85
CA GLY A 89 -14.06 -1.49 7.53
C GLY A 89 -12.89 -2.45 7.36
N HIS A 90 -12.94 -3.30 6.34
CA HIS A 90 -11.87 -4.24 6.01
C HIS A 90 -11.08 -3.74 4.79
N ARG A 91 -9.77 -3.57 4.93
CA ARG A 91 -8.90 -3.45 3.77
C ARG A 91 -8.75 -4.83 3.14
N LEU A 92 -9.11 -4.91 1.87
CA LEU A 92 -9.04 -6.10 1.04
C LEU A 92 -8.07 -5.85 -0.11
N VAL A 93 -7.23 -6.85 -0.42
CA VAL A 93 -6.16 -6.62 -1.39
C VAL A 93 -6.68 -6.71 -2.81
N HIS A 94 -7.35 -7.80 -3.19
CA HIS A 94 -7.74 -8.02 -4.57
C HIS A 94 -9.25 -8.24 -4.72
N GLY A 95 -9.89 -7.35 -5.49
CA GLY A 95 -11.32 -7.42 -5.79
C GLY A 95 -11.66 -7.85 -7.21
N GLY A 96 -10.67 -8.27 -8.00
CA GLY A 96 -10.86 -8.59 -9.41
C GLY A 96 -11.47 -7.42 -10.18
N GLU A 97 -12.30 -7.73 -11.14
CA GLU A 97 -13.10 -6.76 -11.91
C GLU A 97 -14.47 -6.47 -11.26
N HIS A 98 -14.77 -7.10 -10.09
CA HIS A 98 -16.09 -7.04 -9.46
C HIS A 98 -16.34 -5.77 -8.65
N PHE A 99 -15.28 -5.15 -8.10
CA PHE A 99 -15.43 -4.06 -7.15
C PHE A 99 -14.67 -2.81 -7.60
N SER A 100 -15.44 -1.73 -7.82
CA SER A 100 -14.90 -0.40 -8.17
C SER A 100 -15.09 0.64 -7.04
N LYS A 101 -15.66 0.24 -5.90
CA LYS A 101 -15.92 1.10 -4.74
C LYS A 101 -16.00 0.26 -3.46
N ALA A 102 -16.02 0.93 -2.31
CA ALA A 102 -16.31 0.30 -1.03
C ALA A 102 -17.69 -0.40 -1.08
N THR A 103 -17.77 -1.62 -0.58
CA THR A 103 -18.93 -2.50 -0.73
C THR A 103 -19.29 -3.14 0.60
N LEU A 104 -20.59 -3.19 0.94
CA LEU A 104 -21.08 -3.95 2.08
C LEU A 104 -20.81 -5.44 1.84
N ILE A 105 -20.20 -6.09 2.82
CA ILE A 105 -19.84 -7.51 2.72
C ILE A 105 -21.09 -8.37 2.92
N THR A 106 -21.40 -9.17 1.91
CA THR A 106 -22.44 -10.20 1.89
C THR A 106 -21.81 -11.54 1.54
N GLU A 107 -22.58 -12.62 1.56
CA GLU A 107 -22.10 -13.95 1.15
C GLU A 107 -21.60 -13.94 -0.31
N GLU A 108 -22.29 -13.20 -1.21
CA GLU A 108 -21.88 -13.04 -2.61
C GLU A 108 -20.53 -12.30 -2.72
N VAL A 109 -20.32 -11.28 -1.89
CA VAL A 109 -19.05 -10.54 -1.84
C VAL A 109 -17.93 -11.44 -1.31
N LYS A 110 -18.16 -12.23 -0.25
CA LYS A 110 -17.17 -13.20 0.26
C LYS A 110 -16.80 -14.24 -0.81
N LYS A 111 -17.79 -14.73 -1.54
CA LYS A 111 -17.55 -15.65 -2.66
C LYS A 111 -16.69 -15.00 -3.75
N ALA A 112 -16.98 -13.77 -4.16
CA ALA A 112 -16.16 -13.05 -5.13
C ALA A 112 -14.72 -12.80 -4.64
N ILE A 113 -14.52 -12.54 -3.33
CA ILE A 113 -13.18 -12.45 -2.73
C ILE A 113 -12.47 -13.82 -2.78
N GLN A 114 -13.21 -14.92 -2.51
CA GLN A 114 -12.69 -16.27 -2.60
C GLN A 114 -12.24 -16.62 -4.02
N ASP A 115 -13.01 -16.25 -5.03
CA ASP A 115 -12.68 -16.46 -6.45
C ASP A 115 -11.42 -15.67 -6.86
N CYS A 116 -11.12 -14.55 -6.18
CA CYS A 116 -9.90 -13.77 -6.37
C CYS A 116 -8.68 -14.29 -5.57
N CYS A 117 -8.80 -15.38 -4.80
CA CYS A 117 -7.66 -15.92 -4.02
C CYS A 117 -6.52 -16.41 -4.91
N GLU A 118 -6.79 -16.89 -6.12
CA GLU A 118 -5.75 -17.28 -7.07
C GLU A 118 -4.91 -16.08 -7.55
N LEU A 119 -5.51 -14.88 -7.62
CA LEU A 119 -4.83 -13.64 -7.99
C LEU A 119 -4.02 -13.02 -6.83
N ALA A 120 -4.41 -13.31 -5.59
CA ALA A 120 -3.74 -12.80 -4.38
C ALA A 120 -3.62 -13.88 -3.28
N PRO A 121 -2.90 -14.99 -3.53
CA PRO A 121 -2.88 -16.16 -2.64
C PRO A 121 -2.26 -15.88 -1.26
N LEU A 122 -1.42 -14.86 -1.14
CA LEU A 122 -0.80 -14.46 0.13
C LEU A 122 -1.66 -13.49 0.96
N HIS A 123 -2.75 -12.95 0.42
CA HIS A 123 -3.50 -11.86 1.06
C HIS A 123 -5.00 -12.17 1.20
N ASN A 124 -5.69 -12.51 0.10
CA ASN A 124 -7.14 -12.69 0.12
C ASN A 124 -7.62 -13.76 1.11
N PRO A 125 -6.94 -14.94 1.27
CA PRO A 125 -7.34 -15.89 2.30
C PRO A 125 -7.30 -15.32 3.72
N ALA A 126 -6.24 -14.57 4.07
CA ALA A 126 -6.14 -13.92 5.37
C ALA A 126 -7.20 -12.83 5.56
N ASN A 127 -7.54 -12.11 4.49
CA ASN A 127 -8.62 -11.11 4.52
C ASN A 127 -9.98 -11.76 4.81
N LEU A 128 -10.32 -12.88 4.18
CA LEU A 128 -11.55 -13.63 4.44
C LEU A 128 -11.63 -14.11 5.89
N ILE A 129 -10.56 -14.73 6.40
CA ILE A 129 -10.50 -15.16 7.80
C ILE A 129 -10.73 -13.98 8.75
N GLY A 130 -10.19 -12.81 8.44
CA GLY A 130 -10.42 -11.58 9.23
C GLY A 130 -11.87 -11.12 9.21
N ILE A 131 -12.55 -11.18 8.06
CA ILE A 131 -13.98 -10.86 7.93
C ILE A 131 -14.80 -11.83 8.75
N GLU A 132 -14.64 -13.13 8.55
CA GLU A 132 -15.37 -14.19 9.26
C GLU A 132 -15.17 -14.13 10.79
N ALA A 133 -13.96 -13.78 11.22
CA ALA A 133 -13.68 -13.58 12.64
C ALA A 133 -14.48 -12.39 13.21
N CYS A 134 -14.55 -11.29 12.48
CA CYS A 134 -15.34 -10.12 12.92
C CYS A 134 -16.83 -10.41 12.90
N GLU A 135 -17.37 -11.07 11.89
CA GLU A 135 -18.78 -11.47 11.82
C GLU A 135 -19.17 -12.38 13.01
N ALA A 136 -18.32 -13.33 13.36
CA ALA A 136 -18.56 -14.24 14.47
C ALA A 136 -18.51 -13.57 15.85
N LEU A 137 -17.67 -12.54 16.02
CA LEU A 137 -17.45 -11.85 17.29
C LEU A 137 -18.35 -10.62 17.48
N MET A 138 -18.83 -10.04 16.38
CA MET A 138 -19.72 -8.88 16.34
C MET A 138 -20.91 -9.14 15.41
N PRO A 139 -21.80 -10.09 15.77
CA PRO A 139 -22.93 -10.45 14.92
C PRO A 139 -23.87 -9.25 14.72
N GLY A 140 -24.26 -9.00 13.48
CA GLY A 140 -25.16 -7.89 13.12
C GLY A 140 -24.46 -6.54 12.90
N THR A 141 -23.17 -6.40 13.21
CA THR A 141 -22.39 -5.20 12.88
C THR A 141 -22.10 -5.17 11.38
N PRO A 142 -22.43 -4.08 10.65
CA PRO A 142 -22.14 -3.96 9.22
C PRO A 142 -20.63 -4.08 8.94
N MET A 143 -20.28 -4.91 7.96
CA MET A 143 -18.91 -5.09 7.46
C MET A 143 -18.77 -4.48 6.08
N VAL A 144 -17.77 -3.65 5.86
CA VAL A 144 -17.51 -2.97 4.58
C VAL A 144 -16.13 -3.33 4.05
N GLY A 145 -16.08 -3.85 2.84
CA GLY A 145 -14.83 -4.13 2.13
C GLY A 145 -14.34 -2.93 1.32
N VAL A 146 -13.07 -2.58 1.46
CA VAL A 146 -12.38 -1.55 0.67
C VAL A 146 -11.21 -2.22 -0.03
N PHE A 147 -11.29 -2.30 -1.36
CA PHE A 147 -10.34 -3.06 -2.18
C PHE A 147 -9.21 -2.17 -2.68
N ASP A 148 -7.96 -2.63 -2.56
CA ASP A 148 -6.79 -1.92 -3.09
C ASP A 148 -6.87 -1.71 -4.60
N THR A 149 -7.53 -2.62 -5.32
CA THR A 149 -7.69 -2.59 -6.78
C THR A 149 -8.85 -1.72 -7.26
N ALA A 150 -9.78 -1.32 -6.38
CA ALA A 150 -11.04 -0.69 -6.77
C ALA A 150 -10.85 0.67 -7.47
N PHE A 151 -9.96 1.51 -6.98
CA PHE A 151 -9.69 2.82 -7.57
C PHE A 151 -9.14 2.73 -8.99
N HIS A 152 -8.42 1.67 -9.30
CA HIS A 152 -7.77 1.43 -10.58
C HIS A 152 -8.72 0.83 -11.65
N GLN A 153 -9.97 0.51 -11.30
CA GLN A 153 -10.95 -0.01 -12.26
C GLN A 153 -11.39 1.01 -13.33
N THR A 154 -10.95 2.28 -13.19
CA THR A 154 -11.19 3.32 -14.21
C THR A 154 -10.13 3.38 -15.29
N MET A 155 -9.08 2.53 -15.22
CA MET A 155 -8.07 2.43 -16.29
C MET A 155 -8.72 2.02 -17.62
N PRO A 156 -8.37 2.66 -18.74
CA PRO A 156 -8.84 2.25 -20.05
C PRO A 156 -8.17 0.93 -20.50
N GLU A 157 -8.76 0.27 -21.50
CA GLU A 157 -8.33 -1.06 -21.93
C GLU A 157 -6.87 -1.11 -22.36
N GLU A 158 -6.43 -0.11 -23.10
CA GLU A 158 -5.04 0.02 -23.57
C GLU A 158 -4.02 0.17 -22.44
N ALA A 159 -4.42 0.62 -21.25
CA ALA A 159 -3.54 0.77 -20.09
C ALA A 159 -3.49 -0.51 -19.23
N TYR A 160 -4.60 -1.26 -19.14
CA TYR A 160 -4.62 -2.45 -18.29
C TYR A 160 -4.25 -3.74 -19.03
N MET A 161 -4.29 -3.78 -20.37
CA MET A 161 -3.99 -5.00 -21.12
C MET A 161 -2.49 -5.26 -21.22
N TYR A 162 -2.11 -6.51 -20.95
CA TYR A 162 -0.77 -6.97 -21.28
C TYR A 162 -0.70 -7.43 -22.75
N ALA A 163 0.40 -7.15 -23.42
CA ALA A 163 0.63 -7.53 -24.81
C ALA A 163 1.01 -9.04 -24.96
N ILE A 164 0.14 -9.90 -24.44
CA ILE A 164 0.20 -11.36 -24.53
C ILE A 164 -1.08 -11.88 -25.19
N PRO A 165 -1.18 -13.16 -25.59
CA PRO A 165 -2.39 -13.65 -26.25
C PRO A 165 -3.67 -13.31 -25.45
N TYR A 166 -4.62 -12.64 -26.13
CA TYR A 166 -5.85 -12.08 -25.53
C TYR A 166 -6.68 -13.10 -24.72
N ARG A 167 -6.60 -14.38 -25.11
CA ARG A 167 -7.25 -15.48 -24.37
C ARG A 167 -6.88 -15.51 -22.88
N TYR A 168 -5.68 -15.11 -22.48
CA TYR A 168 -5.28 -15.09 -21.09
C TYR A 168 -6.07 -14.06 -20.27
N TYR A 169 -6.45 -12.94 -20.87
CA TYR A 169 -7.42 -12.05 -20.26
C TYR A 169 -8.82 -12.67 -20.23
N GLN A 170 -9.27 -13.23 -21.35
CA GLN A 170 -10.62 -13.81 -21.43
C GLN A 170 -10.83 -14.95 -20.43
N ASP A 171 -9.88 -15.87 -20.35
CA ASP A 171 -10.01 -17.11 -19.57
C ASP A 171 -9.60 -16.92 -18.10
N TYR A 172 -8.52 -16.17 -17.84
CA TYR A 172 -7.90 -16.06 -16.52
C TYR A 172 -7.93 -14.67 -15.94
N LYS A 173 -8.52 -13.69 -16.62
CA LYS A 173 -8.58 -12.29 -16.20
C LYS A 173 -7.19 -11.67 -15.94
N ILE A 174 -6.18 -12.11 -16.70
CA ILE A 174 -4.83 -11.56 -16.63
C ILE A 174 -4.81 -10.17 -17.25
N ARG A 175 -4.72 -9.17 -16.39
CA ARG A 175 -4.62 -7.74 -16.72
C ARG A 175 -3.89 -7.00 -15.59
N ARG A 176 -3.54 -5.74 -15.82
CA ARG A 176 -3.13 -4.83 -14.75
C ARG A 176 -4.34 -4.49 -13.87
N TYR A 177 -4.21 -4.70 -12.56
CA TYR A 177 -5.20 -4.30 -11.56
C TYR A 177 -4.72 -3.11 -10.74
N GLY A 178 -3.44 -3.09 -10.37
CA GLY A 178 -2.89 -2.08 -9.49
C GLY A 178 -3.31 -2.27 -8.03
N PHE A 179 -2.53 -1.67 -7.12
CA PHE A 179 -2.74 -1.77 -5.68
C PHE A 179 -2.52 -0.40 -5.02
N HIS A 180 -2.68 -0.31 -3.69
CA HIS A 180 -2.66 0.95 -2.94
C HIS A 180 -3.75 1.94 -3.39
N GLY A 181 -4.81 1.48 -4.05
CA GLY A 181 -5.84 2.32 -4.66
C GLY A 181 -6.51 3.25 -3.66
N THR A 182 -6.75 2.80 -2.43
CA THR A 182 -7.28 3.64 -1.35
C THR A 182 -6.38 4.84 -1.06
N SER A 183 -5.05 4.61 -1.01
CA SER A 183 -4.07 5.67 -0.80
C SER A 183 -4.03 6.63 -1.99
N HIS A 184 -3.96 6.11 -3.21
CA HIS A 184 -3.95 6.91 -4.44
C HIS A 184 -5.21 7.79 -4.56
N ALA A 185 -6.38 7.23 -4.28
CA ALA A 185 -7.65 7.97 -4.27
C ALA A 185 -7.69 9.07 -3.19
N TYR A 186 -7.24 8.74 -1.98
CA TYR A 186 -7.23 9.70 -0.87
C TYR A 186 -6.27 10.86 -1.12
N VAL A 187 -5.02 10.55 -1.52
CA VAL A 187 -3.97 11.55 -1.71
C VAL A 187 -4.29 12.47 -2.89
N SER A 188 -4.85 11.96 -4.00
CA SER A 188 -5.28 12.79 -5.11
C SER A 188 -6.37 13.79 -4.71
N LYS A 189 -7.35 13.38 -3.89
CA LYS A 189 -8.37 14.28 -3.33
C LYS A 189 -7.77 15.30 -2.35
N ARG A 190 -6.81 14.87 -1.52
CA ARG A 190 -6.11 15.80 -0.60
C ARG A 190 -5.29 16.83 -1.35
N ALA A 191 -4.60 16.43 -2.43
CA ALA A 191 -3.88 17.37 -3.30
C ALA A 191 -4.83 18.43 -3.86
N ALA A 192 -5.98 18.03 -4.38
CA ALA A 192 -7.00 18.95 -4.87
C ALA A 192 -7.47 19.94 -3.80
N ALA A 193 -7.73 19.46 -2.58
CA ALA A 193 -8.10 20.31 -1.45
C ALA A 193 -6.99 21.31 -1.07
N VAL A 194 -5.73 20.89 -1.08
CA VAL A 194 -4.56 21.77 -0.81
C VAL A 194 -4.41 22.84 -1.88
N LEU A 195 -4.66 22.49 -3.14
CA LEU A 195 -4.60 23.44 -4.26
C LEU A 195 -5.85 24.32 -4.39
N GLY A 196 -6.90 24.06 -3.58
CA GLY A 196 -8.16 24.80 -3.65
C GLY A 196 -8.93 24.58 -4.96
N GLN A 197 -8.77 23.41 -5.59
CA GLN A 197 -9.37 23.06 -6.88
C GLN A 197 -10.19 21.76 -6.78
N PRO A 198 -11.20 21.57 -7.63
CA PRO A 198 -11.91 20.30 -7.71
C PRO A 198 -10.99 19.22 -8.29
N VAL A 199 -11.09 18.00 -7.78
CA VAL A 199 -10.25 16.87 -8.23
C VAL A 199 -10.49 16.51 -9.70
N GLU A 200 -11.68 16.80 -10.21
CA GLU A 200 -12.07 16.61 -11.61
C GLU A 200 -11.40 17.61 -12.57
N GLY A 201 -10.70 18.63 -12.06
CA GLY A 201 -9.95 19.60 -12.85
C GLY A 201 -8.45 19.32 -12.89
N LEU A 202 -7.94 18.31 -12.15
CA LEU A 202 -6.51 18.11 -11.94
C LEU A 202 -5.97 16.84 -12.59
N LYS A 203 -4.71 16.93 -12.99
CA LYS A 203 -3.84 15.82 -13.40
C LYS A 203 -2.81 15.60 -12.27
N THR A 204 -2.98 14.56 -11.48
CA THR A 204 -2.16 14.30 -10.30
C THR A 204 -1.38 13.03 -10.46
N ILE A 205 -0.09 13.05 -10.18
CA ILE A 205 0.75 11.85 -10.03
C ILE A 205 0.90 11.59 -8.53
N VAL A 206 0.51 10.39 -8.09
CA VAL A 206 0.64 9.99 -6.69
C VAL A 206 1.72 8.93 -6.56
N CYS A 207 2.79 9.28 -5.87
CA CYS A 207 3.90 8.40 -5.54
C CYS A 207 3.71 7.86 -4.11
N HIS A 208 3.12 6.67 -3.98
CA HIS A 208 3.00 5.95 -2.71
C HIS A 208 4.29 5.16 -2.49
N LEU A 209 5.22 5.73 -1.73
CA LEU A 209 6.56 5.18 -1.52
C LEU A 209 6.70 4.65 -0.09
N GLY A 210 6.69 3.34 0.04
CA GLY A 210 6.93 2.59 1.27
C GLY A 210 7.79 1.38 0.97
N ASN A 211 7.81 0.38 1.86
CA ASN A 211 8.47 -0.90 1.59
C ASN A 211 7.84 -1.61 0.38
N GLY A 212 6.50 -1.58 0.25
CA GLY A 212 5.80 -1.71 -1.04
C GLY A 212 5.60 -0.31 -1.62
N ALA A 213 5.84 -0.12 -2.92
CA ALA A 213 5.79 1.17 -3.55
C ALA A 213 5.08 1.12 -4.90
N SER A 214 4.31 2.17 -5.21
CA SER A 214 3.64 2.34 -6.51
C SER A 214 3.45 3.80 -6.87
N VAL A 215 3.33 4.07 -8.16
CA VAL A 215 2.94 5.38 -8.70
C VAL A 215 1.63 5.20 -9.46
N SER A 216 0.76 6.21 -9.43
CA SER A 216 -0.44 6.24 -10.26
C SER A 216 -0.62 7.57 -10.96
N ALA A 217 -1.13 7.50 -12.18
CA ALA A 217 -1.60 8.63 -12.98
C ALA A 217 -3.09 8.85 -12.69
N VAL A 218 -3.44 9.97 -12.08
CA VAL A 218 -4.82 10.33 -11.75
C VAL A 218 -5.22 11.54 -12.57
N LYS A 219 -6.05 11.33 -13.58
CA LYS A 219 -6.54 12.38 -14.47
C LYS A 219 -8.00 12.64 -14.18
N TYR A 220 -8.30 13.87 -13.73
CA TYR A 220 -9.67 14.31 -13.47
C TYR A 220 -10.42 13.40 -12.46
N GLY A 221 -9.70 13.02 -11.39
CA GLY A 221 -10.24 12.18 -10.33
C GLY A 221 -10.31 10.68 -10.63
N LYS A 222 -9.88 10.25 -11.81
CA LYS A 222 -9.86 8.84 -12.26
C LYS A 222 -8.44 8.34 -12.45
N CYS A 223 -8.15 7.13 -11.98
CA CYS A 223 -6.91 6.46 -12.31
C CYS A 223 -6.92 6.07 -13.79
N ILE A 224 -5.90 6.48 -14.54
CA ILE A 224 -5.73 6.12 -15.96
C ILE A 224 -4.59 5.11 -16.16
N ASP A 225 -3.60 5.09 -15.27
CA ASP A 225 -2.57 4.04 -15.19
C ASP A 225 -1.97 3.96 -13.79
N THR A 226 -1.34 2.82 -13.48
CA THR A 226 -0.63 2.59 -12.22
C THR A 226 0.52 1.60 -12.41
N SER A 227 1.56 1.71 -11.60
CA SER A 227 2.80 0.95 -11.78
C SER A 227 2.73 -0.52 -11.34
N MET A 228 1.90 -0.88 -10.37
CA MET A 228 1.68 -2.29 -10.00
C MET A 228 0.74 -2.97 -10.99
N GLY A 229 0.97 -4.25 -11.26
CA GLY A 229 0.32 -4.97 -12.34
C GLY A 229 -0.78 -5.94 -11.89
N LEU A 230 -0.72 -7.15 -12.42
CA LEU A 230 -1.55 -8.29 -12.00
C LEU A 230 -1.33 -8.57 -10.51
N THR A 231 -0.08 -8.46 -10.07
CA THR A 231 0.35 -8.63 -8.68
C THR A 231 1.11 -7.39 -8.20
N PRO A 232 1.36 -7.24 -6.88
CA PRO A 232 2.16 -6.13 -6.36
C PRO A 232 3.67 -6.24 -6.65
N LEU A 233 4.10 -7.11 -7.59
CA LEU A 233 5.52 -7.31 -7.95
C LEU A 233 5.98 -6.34 -9.03
N GLU A 234 5.17 -6.12 -10.08
CA GLU A 234 5.46 -5.21 -11.19
C GLU A 234 5.62 -3.76 -10.72
N GLY A 235 6.41 -2.97 -11.45
CA GLY A 235 6.51 -1.53 -11.28
C GLY A 235 7.82 -1.07 -10.66
N LEU A 236 7.72 -0.33 -9.57
CA LEU A 236 8.87 0.24 -8.87
C LEU A 236 9.78 -0.83 -8.27
N VAL A 237 11.06 -0.50 -8.14
CA VAL A 237 11.94 -1.18 -7.18
C VAL A 237 11.34 -0.98 -5.78
N MET A 238 11.32 -2.01 -4.93
CA MET A 238 10.72 -1.93 -3.60
C MET A 238 11.72 -2.41 -2.54
N GLY A 239 11.28 -2.57 -1.30
CA GLY A 239 12.16 -3.07 -0.24
C GLY A 239 12.85 -4.38 -0.60
N THR A 240 12.04 -5.39 -0.98
CA THR A 240 12.52 -6.74 -1.34
C THR A 240 12.03 -7.22 -2.71
N ARG A 241 11.13 -6.49 -3.36
CA ARG A 241 10.57 -6.84 -4.68
C ARG A 241 11.34 -6.15 -5.79
N SER A 242 11.57 -6.88 -6.89
CA SER A 242 12.36 -6.40 -8.02
C SER A 242 11.73 -5.20 -8.76
N GLY A 243 10.40 -5.12 -8.80
CA GLY A 243 9.72 -4.30 -9.81
C GLY A 243 9.89 -4.88 -11.21
N ASP A 244 9.82 -4.00 -12.23
CA ASP A 244 9.96 -4.40 -13.63
C ASP A 244 11.31 -5.03 -13.93
N ILE A 245 11.27 -6.16 -14.60
CA ILE A 245 12.43 -6.85 -15.17
C ILE A 245 12.10 -7.32 -16.58
N ASP A 246 13.13 -7.66 -17.36
CA ASP A 246 12.94 -8.45 -18.57
C ASP A 246 12.51 -9.87 -18.18
N PRO A 247 11.37 -10.40 -18.68
CA PRO A 247 10.91 -11.75 -18.38
C PRO A 247 11.91 -12.85 -18.69
N ALA A 248 12.81 -12.65 -19.68
CA ALA A 248 13.86 -13.59 -20.03
C ALA A 248 14.89 -13.80 -18.89
N ILE A 249 14.98 -12.89 -17.93
CA ILE A 249 15.81 -13.05 -16.73
C ILE A 249 15.38 -14.27 -15.92
N ILE A 250 14.07 -14.58 -15.88
CA ILE A 250 13.52 -15.74 -15.16
C ILE A 250 14.10 -17.03 -15.75
N GLU A 251 14.02 -17.18 -17.08
CA GLU A 251 14.57 -18.34 -17.78
C GLU A 251 16.09 -18.42 -17.64
N PHE A 252 16.79 -17.29 -17.76
CA PHE A 252 18.24 -17.24 -17.64
C PHE A 252 18.73 -17.73 -16.27
N ILE A 253 18.11 -17.25 -15.17
CA ILE A 253 18.46 -17.68 -13.82
C ILE A 253 18.10 -19.16 -13.61
N ALA A 254 16.92 -19.61 -14.08
CA ALA A 254 16.51 -20.99 -13.99
C ALA A 254 17.56 -21.94 -14.57
N HIS A 255 18.03 -21.65 -15.77
CA HIS A 255 19.04 -22.46 -16.45
C HIS A 255 20.43 -22.37 -15.80
N LYS A 256 20.83 -21.18 -15.32
CA LYS A 256 22.17 -20.97 -14.74
C LYS A 256 22.32 -21.60 -13.36
N GLU A 257 21.24 -21.55 -12.54
CA GLU A 257 21.30 -21.96 -11.14
C GLU A 257 20.49 -23.25 -10.86
N GLY A 258 19.81 -23.79 -11.89
CA GLY A 258 18.98 -24.99 -11.74
C GLY A 258 17.75 -24.78 -10.83
N LYS A 259 17.26 -23.54 -10.76
CA LYS A 259 16.13 -23.17 -9.89
C LYS A 259 14.78 -23.36 -10.59
N SER A 260 13.78 -23.75 -9.83
CA SER A 260 12.38 -23.76 -10.26
C SER A 260 11.81 -22.35 -10.40
N ILE A 261 10.69 -22.22 -11.10
CA ILE A 261 9.95 -20.95 -11.22
C ILE A 261 9.58 -20.41 -9.83
N ASP A 262 9.13 -21.25 -8.91
CA ASP A 262 8.73 -20.83 -7.56
C ASP A 262 9.90 -20.26 -6.76
N GLU A 263 11.08 -20.87 -6.86
CA GLU A 263 12.30 -20.35 -6.22
C GLU A 263 12.70 -19.00 -6.80
N ILE A 264 12.59 -18.82 -8.13
CA ILE A 264 12.89 -17.53 -8.76
C ILE A 264 11.86 -16.47 -8.38
N MET A 265 10.58 -16.83 -8.35
CA MET A 265 9.53 -15.92 -7.89
C MET A 265 9.72 -15.52 -6.43
N ASN A 266 10.24 -16.43 -5.58
CA ASN A 266 10.63 -16.08 -4.21
C ASN A 266 11.78 -15.07 -4.18
N ILE A 267 12.82 -15.25 -5.01
CA ILE A 267 13.93 -14.29 -5.17
C ILE A 267 13.39 -12.92 -5.57
N LEU A 268 12.53 -12.85 -6.60
CA LEU A 268 11.98 -11.60 -7.10
C LEU A 268 11.09 -10.87 -6.08
N ASN A 269 10.42 -11.62 -5.19
CA ASN A 269 9.53 -11.05 -4.17
C ASN A 269 10.22 -10.71 -2.84
N LYS A 270 11.26 -11.47 -2.43
CA LYS A 270 11.81 -11.40 -1.07
C LYS A 270 13.30 -11.09 -0.98
N GLU A 271 14.04 -11.30 -2.06
CA GLU A 271 15.51 -11.21 -2.05
C GLU A 271 16.05 -10.17 -3.04
N SER A 272 15.15 -9.46 -3.70
CA SER A 272 15.42 -8.43 -4.71
C SER A 272 15.22 -7.01 -4.14
N GLY A 273 14.83 -6.07 -4.97
CA GLY A 273 14.58 -4.70 -4.57
C GLY A 273 15.84 -3.99 -4.06
N VAL A 274 15.65 -3.02 -3.16
CA VAL A 274 16.81 -2.32 -2.56
C VAL A 274 17.63 -3.25 -1.67
N TYR A 275 17.01 -4.27 -1.07
CA TYR A 275 17.72 -5.32 -0.33
C TYR A 275 18.72 -6.05 -1.22
N GLY A 276 18.26 -6.58 -2.35
CA GLY A 276 19.14 -7.28 -3.30
C GLY A 276 20.21 -6.35 -3.91
N LEU A 277 19.82 -5.12 -4.27
CA LEU A 277 20.74 -4.13 -4.85
C LEU A 277 21.79 -3.64 -3.86
N SER A 278 21.54 -3.70 -2.56
CA SER A 278 22.47 -3.37 -1.50
C SER A 278 23.28 -4.58 -0.97
N ASN A 279 23.36 -5.67 -1.75
CA ASN A 279 24.03 -6.93 -1.34
C ASN A 279 23.48 -7.52 -0.02
N GLY A 280 22.18 -7.39 0.23
CA GLY A 280 21.54 -7.90 1.44
C GLY A 280 21.77 -7.04 2.69
N PHE A 281 22.22 -5.78 2.52
CA PHE A 281 22.47 -4.89 3.65
C PHE A 281 21.19 -4.58 4.43
N SER A 282 20.18 -3.99 3.79
CA SER A 282 18.88 -3.73 4.41
C SER A 282 17.76 -3.55 3.37
N SER A 283 16.55 -3.91 3.76
CA SER A 283 15.31 -3.53 3.06
C SER A 283 14.64 -2.29 3.65
N ASP A 284 15.15 -1.78 4.78
CA ASP A 284 14.68 -0.55 5.41
C ASP A 284 15.42 0.65 4.79
N PHE A 285 14.65 1.56 4.22
CA PHE A 285 15.23 2.74 3.58
C PHE A 285 15.94 3.69 4.55
N ARG A 286 15.59 3.68 5.83
CA ARG A 286 16.29 4.48 6.85
C ARG A 286 17.73 4.02 7.02
N ASP A 287 17.94 2.71 7.14
CA ASP A 287 19.28 2.14 7.24
C ASP A 287 20.10 2.43 5.97
N LEU A 288 19.44 2.37 4.79
CA LEU A 288 20.09 2.67 3.52
C LEU A 288 20.44 4.15 3.36
N GLU A 289 19.61 5.06 3.86
CA GLU A 289 19.86 6.49 3.84
C GLU A 289 21.04 6.86 4.77
N ASP A 290 21.06 6.30 5.97
CA ASP A 290 22.17 6.50 6.93
C ASP A 290 23.49 5.99 6.32
N ALA A 291 23.50 4.77 5.77
CA ALA A 291 24.68 4.20 5.10
C ALA A 291 25.10 5.01 3.86
N TYR A 292 24.14 5.51 3.09
CA TYR A 292 24.42 6.39 1.94
C TYR A 292 25.13 7.67 2.34
N LEU A 293 24.70 8.31 3.42
CA LEU A 293 25.33 9.53 3.96
C LEU A 293 26.75 9.27 4.49
N GLU A 294 27.02 8.04 4.93
CA GLU A 294 28.36 7.56 5.33
C GLU A 294 29.25 7.16 4.14
N GLY A 295 28.72 7.21 2.90
CA GLY A 295 29.45 6.90 1.69
C GLY A 295 29.43 5.44 1.26
N ASN A 296 28.50 4.63 1.76
CA ASN A 296 28.33 3.23 1.35
C ASN A 296 27.86 3.13 -0.11
N GLU A 297 28.68 2.50 -0.96
CA GLU A 297 28.39 2.37 -2.40
C GLU A 297 27.21 1.44 -2.72
N ASP A 298 27.00 0.40 -1.93
CA ASP A 298 25.89 -0.54 -2.12
C ASP A 298 24.55 0.11 -1.78
N ALA A 299 24.50 0.89 -0.69
CA ALA A 299 23.34 1.73 -0.35
C ALA A 299 23.09 2.78 -1.44
N ALA A 300 24.13 3.45 -1.92
CA ALA A 300 24.02 4.43 -3.00
C ALA A 300 23.46 3.80 -4.29
N ARG A 301 23.90 2.60 -4.67
CA ARG A 301 23.37 1.85 -5.81
C ARG A 301 21.88 1.58 -5.67
N ALA A 302 21.46 1.11 -4.51
CA ALA A 302 20.08 0.76 -4.22
C ALA A 302 19.15 1.99 -4.29
N LEU A 303 19.51 3.09 -3.62
CA LEU A 303 18.70 4.33 -3.59
C LEU A 303 18.64 5.01 -4.96
N LYS A 304 19.74 5.02 -5.72
CA LYS A 304 19.78 5.57 -7.08
C LYS A 304 18.91 4.75 -8.04
N ALA A 305 18.96 3.42 -7.98
CA ALA A 305 18.14 2.55 -8.82
C ALA A 305 16.66 2.70 -8.50
N PHE A 306 16.30 2.80 -7.22
CA PHE A 306 14.94 3.09 -6.77
C PHE A 306 14.44 4.43 -7.32
N SER A 307 15.21 5.51 -7.09
CA SER A 307 14.84 6.86 -7.55
C SER A 307 14.70 6.94 -9.06
N GLN A 308 15.62 6.30 -9.80
CA GLN A 308 15.57 6.24 -11.27
C GLN A 308 14.28 5.58 -11.77
N ARG A 309 13.80 4.53 -11.10
CA ARG A 309 12.54 3.88 -11.48
C ARG A 309 11.33 4.78 -11.20
N VAL A 310 11.33 5.51 -10.08
CA VAL A 310 10.28 6.50 -9.77
C VAL A 310 10.25 7.61 -10.83
N ILE A 311 11.41 8.17 -11.19
CA ILE A 311 11.53 9.19 -12.23
C ILE A 311 10.95 8.70 -13.56
N LYS A 312 11.28 7.45 -13.95
CA LYS A 312 10.80 6.86 -15.20
C LYS A 312 9.26 6.79 -15.24
N TYR A 313 8.62 6.34 -14.16
CA TYR A 313 7.17 6.28 -14.07
C TYR A 313 6.52 7.66 -14.04
N ILE A 314 7.09 8.62 -13.32
CA ILE A 314 6.60 10.01 -13.34
C ILE A 314 6.66 10.55 -14.77
N GLY A 315 7.78 10.37 -15.47
CA GLY A 315 7.94 10.84 -16.86
C GLY A 315 6.93 10.20 -17.82
N ALA A 316 6.70 8.89 -17.72
CA ALA A 316 5.69 8.19 -18.51
C ALA A 316 4.28 8.78 -18.25
N TYR A 317 3.91 8.95 -17.00
CA TYR A 317 2.58 9.45 -16.62
C TYR A 317 2.37 10.93 -16.93
N VAL A 318 3.42 11.75 -16.91
CA VAL A 318 3.35 13.12 -17.44
C VAL A 318 3.00 13.10 -18.92
N ALA A 319 3.60 12.19 -19.70
CA ALA A 319 3.31 12.07 -21.12
C ALA A 319 1.89 11.54 -21.38
N GLU A 320 1.44 10.50 -20.67
CA GLU A 320 0.10 9.93 -20.83
C GLU A 320 -1.02 10.91 -20.46
N MET A 321 -0.80 11.74 -19.46
CA MET A 321 -1.76 12.76 -19.04
C MET A 321 -1.70 14.05 -19.87
N ASP A 322 -0.67 14.21 -20.69
CA ASP A 322 -0.34 15.49 -21.33
C ASP A 322 -0.11 16.60 -20.29
N GLY A 323 0.87 16.35 -19.40
CA GLY A 323 1.25 17.20 -18.28
C GLY A 323 0.77 16.70 -16.92
N ALA A 324 1.19 17.38 -15.86
CA ALA A 324 0.78 17.14 -14.49
C ALA A 324 0.68 18.46 -13.72
N ASP A 325 -0.41 18.60 -12.94
CA ASP A 325 -0.63 19.77 -12.07
C ASP A 325 -0.04 19.57 -10.68
N ALA A 326 0.07 18.30 -10.24
CA ALA A 326 0.65 17.95 -8.96
C ALA A 326 1.37 16.60 -8.98
N ILE A 327 2.49 16.51 -8.25
CA ILE A 327 3.18 15.27 -7.91
C ILE A 327 3.17 15.15 -6.40
N CYS A 328 2.56 14.09 -5.88
CA CYS A 328 2.38 13.88 -4.44
C CYS A 328 3.20 12.70 -3.97
N PHE A 329 4.00 12.91 -2.93
CA PHE A 329 4.75 11.86 -2.24
C PHE A 329 4.03 11.49 -0.95
N THR A 330 3.76 10.20 -0.74
CA THR A 330 3.08 9.69 0.44
C THR A 330 3.62 8.34 0.88
N ALA A 331 3.07 7.81 1.95
CA ALA A 331 3.57 6.65 2.69
C ALA A 331 4.91 6.91 3.39
N GLY A 332 5.41 5.91 4.11
CA GLY A 332 6.51 6.08 5.05
C GLY A 332 7.75 6.72 4.44
N LEU A 333 8.19 6.24 3.28
CA LEU A 333 9.35 6.79 2.58
C LEU A 333 9.02 8.12 1.90
N GLY A 334 7.89 8.19 1.18
CA GLY A 334 7.51 9.40 0.47
C GLY A 334 7.35 10.63 1.37
N GLU A 335 6.85 10.44 2.59
CA GLU A 335 6.65 11.51 3.56
C GLU A 335 7.93 11.85 4.34
N ASN A 336 8.74 10.85 4.72
CA ASN A 336 9.81 11.04 5.70
C ASN A 336 11.22 11.10 5.09
N SER A 337 11.41 10.79 3.78
CA SER A 337 12.72 10.84 3.14
C SER A 337 12.88 12.09 2.27
N PRO A 338 13.58 13.13 2.73
CA PRO A 338 13.98 14.22 1.86
C PRO A 338 14.98 13.79 0.79
N ILE A 339 15.87 12.84 1.08
CA ILE A 339 16.90 12.35 0.16
C ILE A 339 16.27 11.77 -1.10
N ILE A 340 15.28 10.90 -0.95
CA ILE A 340 14.57 10.30 -2.10
C ILE A 340 13.78 11.36 -2.88
N ARG A 341 13.07 12.25 -2.19
CA ARG A 341 12.37 13.35 -2.89
C ARG A 341 13.32 14.22 -3.69
N ASP A 342 14.46 14.58 -3.13
CA ASP A 342 15.48 15.38 -3.81
C ASP A 342 16.06 14.64 -5.01
N MET A 343 16.44 13.36 -4.87
CA MET A 343 16.95 12.54 -5.98
C MET A 343 15.93 12.46 -7.14
N VAL A 344 14.65 12.31 -6.82
CA VAL A 344 13.59 12.23 -7.83
C VAL A 344 13.35 13.60 -8.47
N CYS A 345 13.14 14.64 -7.65
CA CYS A 345 12.75 15.96 -8.15
C CYS A 345 13.88 16.67 -8.92
N ALA A 346 15.15 16.40 -8.58
CA ALA A 346 16.29 16.95 -9.32
C ALA A 346 16.27 16.62 -10.83
N SER A 347 15.71 15.47 -11.21
CA SER A 347 15.57 15.05 -12.61
C SER A 347 14.32 15.57 -13.29
N LEU A 348 13.44 16.29 -12.57
CA LEU A 348 12.16 16.78 -13.07
C LEU A 348 12.14 18.31 -13.23
N SER A 349 13.30 18.96 -13.37
CA SER A 349 13.44 20.41 -13.46
C SER A 349 12.67 21.03 -14.64
N TYR A 350 12.49 20.26 -15.73
CA TYR A 350 11.71 20.68 -16.92
C TYR A 350 10.20 20.88 -16.62
N LEU A 351 9.70 20.35 -15.51
CA LEU A 351 8.32 20.53 -15.07
C LEU A 351 8.12 21.83 -14.27
N CYS A 352 9.17 22.59 -14.00
CA CYS A 352 9.12 23.85 -13.22
C CYS A 352 8.38 23.68 -11.89
N LEU A 353 8.69 22.65 -11.13
CA LEU A 353 7.99 22.29 -9.90
C LEU A 353 8.08 23.38 -8.84
N LEU A 354 6.94 23.73 -8.25
CA LEU A 354 6.86 24.50 -7.02
C LEU A 354 6.66 23.56 -5.84
N TYR A 355 7.54 23.66 -4.84
CA TYR A 355 7.46 22.79 -3.65
C TYR A 355 6.46 23.37 -2.66
N THR A 356 5.44 22.57 -2.31
CA THR A 356 4.52 22.89 -1.23
C THR A 356 4.50 21.72 -0.26
N SER A 357 4.48 22.00 1.04
CA SER A 357 4.30 20.97 2.04
C SER A 357 3.09 21.30 2.90
N PRO A 358 2.10 20.39 2.99
CA PRO A 358 0.98 20.54 3.91
C PRO A 358 1.35 20.20 5.36
N SER A 359 2.56 19.63 5.61
CA SER A 359 2.99 19.22 6.94
C SER A 359 3.81 20.32 7.62
N PRO A 360 3.50 20.66 8.90
CA PRO A 360 4.35 21.58 9.70
C PRO A 360 5.80 21.08 9.87
N ARG A 361 6.07 19.78 9.66
CA ARG A 361 7.41 19.20 9.75
C ARG A 361 8.29 19.50 8.54
N ASP A 362 7.69 19.77 7.39
CA ASP A 362 8.41 20.06 6.14
C ASP A 362 8.76 21.56 5.98
N ILE A 363 8.38 22.39 6.95
CA ILE A 363 8.71 23.84 6.94
C ILE A 363 10.20 24.09 7.23
N SER A 364 10.96 23.07 7.65
CA SER A 364 12.33 23.25 8.13
C SER A 364 13.44 23.05 7.09
N GLY A 365 13.17 22.95 5.77
CA GLY A 365 14.33 22.76 4.94
C GLY A 365 14.33 22.88 3.45
N SER A 366 13.23 22.87 2.75
CA SER A 366 13.29 22.82 1.30
C SER A 366 12.43 23.88 0.60
N ARG A 367 12.73 25.15 0.83
CA ARG A 367 12.44 26.18 -0.16
C ARG A 367 13.62 26.22 -1.11
N MET A 368 13.53 25.62 -2.29
CA MET A 368 14.40 26.05 -3.37
C MET A 368 14.05 27.49 -3.72
N PRO A 369 15.05 28.37 -3.95
CA PRO A 369 14.78 29.71 -4.43
C PRO A 369 14.11 29.60 -5.79
N SER A 370 13.00 30.34 -5.98
CA SER A 370 12.45 30.57 -7.30
C SER A 370 13.57 31.20 -8.14
N SER A 371 14.09 30.44 -9.10
CA SER A 371 14.93 31.05 -10.14
C SER A 371 14.07 32.03 -10.91
N ALA A 372 14.44 33.30 -10.84
CA ALA A 372 13.93 34.36 -11.69
C ALA A 372 14.21 34.08 -13.17
#